data_79d6a7047ccf8c904c4a3069a9277207
#
_entry.id   79d6a7047ccf8c904c4a3069a9277207
#
_cell.length_a   1.000
_cell.length_b   1.000
_cell.length_c   1.000
_cell.angle_alpha   90.00
_cell.angle_beta   90.00
_cell.angle_gamma   90.00
#
_symmetry.space_group_name_H-M   'P 1'
#
loop_
_entity.id
_entity.type
_entity.pdbx_description
1 polymer ?
#
loop_
_entity_poly.entity_id
_entity_poly.type
_entity_poly.pdbx_seq_one_letter_code
_entity_poly.pdbx_strand_id
1 'polypeptide(L)'
;MKQRLRQCDADVEIILICTNFNRLKDYNLLQKTIEETLQMKHIIQGIHSAVATPVTKDGTPDLRLLSEHCRSLLKEGCHGIALLGSTGEANSFGLKDRITILEAAINCTNAPEAFLPGTSTPAIADTIELTRHAVSVGAKGVVLLPPYYYKGVSDEGIFRYYSGLIEGIGDDRLRVVLYHIPQISQIPISFDLIDRLMKAYPDIIVGIKDSSGKLENLRNLCKRHPKLAVLTGSDPLMLPLLQMGGAGCITATSNLCAEELRVIWDNWGRVNTAGKLKASQDKIVKWRTLSKKYDQLATIKTMLAKRYREDGWLHMMSPLVELQPLQQQIVWSEMKRLDP
;
A
#
# COMPACT_ATOMS: atom_id res chain seq x y z
N MET A 1 -11.09 23.08 34.46
CA MET A 1 -10.22 22.18 35.19
C MET A 1 -10.67 20.70 35.17
N LYS A 2 -11.78 20.35 34.54
CA LYS A 2 -12.30 18.96 34.44
C LYS A 2 -12.03 18.25 33.08
N GLN A 3 -11.37 18.92 32.13
CA GLN A 3 -11.07 18.35 30.77
C GLN A 3 -9.61 17.90 30.58
N ARG A 4 -8.73 18.17 31.55
CA ARG A 4 -7.32 17.72 31.55
C ARG A 4 -7.07 16.37 32.22
N LEU A 5 -8.08 15.78 32.89
CA LEU A 5 -7.91 14.54 33.65
C LEU A 5 -8.26 13.24 32.89
N ARG A 6 -8.84 13.32 31.69
CA ARG A 6 -9.20 12.13 30.91
C ARG A 6 -8.14 11.64 29.90
N GLN A 7 -7.06 12.38 29.71
CA GLN A 7 -5.95 11.99 28.84
C GLN A 7 -4.78 11.35 29.61
N CYS A 8 -4.81 11.45 30.95
CA CYS A 8 -3.84 10.80 31.85
C CYS A 8 -4.21 9.37 32.24
N ASP A 9 -5.49 8.95 32.07
CA ASP A 9 -5.95 7.68 32.65
C ASP A 9 -5.41 6.44 31.90
N ALA A 10 -5.21 6.52 30.58
CA ALA A 10 -4.64 5.39 29.81
C ALA A 10 -3.12 5.23 30.04
N ASP A 11 -2.39 6.35 30.15
CA ASP A 11 -0.94 6.33 30.43
C ASP A 11 -0.66 5.95 31.90
N VAL A 12 -1.55 6.31 32.82
CA VAL A 12 -1.49 5.98 34.25
C VAL A 12 -1.85 4.51 34.50
N GLU A 13 -2.81 3.93 33.78
CA GLU A 13 -3.10 2.50 33.85
C GLU A 13 -1.92 1.65 33.36
N ILE A 14 -1.26 2.04 32.28
CA ILE A 14 -0.06 1.34 31.77
C ILE A 14 1.10 1.48 32.77
N ILE A 15 1.29 2.62 33.41
CA ILE A 15 2.32 2.86 34.43
C ILE A 15 2.00 2.10 35.72
N LEU A 16 0.74 2.03 36.15
CA LEU A 16 0.32 1.28 37.35
C LEU A 16 0.42 -0.23 37.18
N ILE A 17 0.21 -0.73 35.96
CA ILE A 17 0.47 -2.13 35.62
C ILE A 17 1.96 -2.44 35.69
N CYS A 18 2.84 -1.53 35.26
CA CYS A 18 4.30 -1.71 35.27
C CYS A 18 4.92 -1.64 36.70
N THR A 19 4.29 -1.00 37.66
CA THR A 19 4.86 -0.82 39.03
C THR A 19 4.56 -1.96 40.01
N ASN A 20 3.64 -2.87 39.67
CA ASN A 20 3.23 -3.97 40.56
C ASN A 20 3.75 -5.38 40.14
N PHE A 21 4.63 -5.49 39.14
CA PHE A 21 5.13 -6.78 38.67
C PHE A 21 6.55 -7.08 39.18
N ASN A 22 6.63 -7.99 40.13
CA ASN A 22 7.87 -8.43 40.79
C ASN A 22 8.39 -9.79 40.32
N ARG A 23 8.00 -10.30 39.12
CA ARG A 23 8.52 -11.56 38.58
C ARG A 23 8.74 -11.49 37.06
N LEU A 24 9.91 -11.91 36.59
CA LEU A 24 10.28 -12.03 35.17
C LEU A 24 9.28 -12.82 34.30
N LYS A 25 8.52 -13.74 34.89
CA LYS A 25 7.48 -14.53 34.18
C LYS A 25 6.27 -13.66 33.80
N ASP A 26 5.91 -12.73 34.67
CA ASP A 26 4.75 -11.85 34.44
C ASP A 26 5.07 -10.78 33.39
N TYR A 27 6.33 -10.33 33.33
CA TYR A 27 6.82 -9.39 32.31
C TYR A 27 6.75 -10.01 30.90
N ASN A 28 7.18 -11.27 30.75
CA ASN A 28 7.11 -11.98 29.48
C ASN A 28 5.67 -12.27 29.04
N LEU A 29 4.77 -12.55 29.99
CA LEU A 29 3.36 -12.74 29.71
C LEU A 29 2.69 -11.42 29.29
N LEU A 30 3.03 -10.33 29.97
CA LEU A 30 2.57 -8.99 29.64
C LEU A 30 3.09 -8.52 28.26
N GLN A 31 4.38 -8.76 27.97
CA GLN A 31 4.91 -8.53 26.63
C GLN A 31 4.20 -9.36 25.56
N LYS A 32 3.96 -10.64 25.82
CA LYS A 32 3.22 -11.49 24.89
C LYS A 32 1.77 -11.04 24.70
N THR A 33 1.10 -10.61 25.78
CA THR A 33 -0.26 -10.06 25.72
C THR A 33 -0.28 -8.69 25.01
N ILE A 34 0.73 -7.85 25.21
CA ILE A 34 0.90 -6.59 24.48
C ILE A 34 1.22 -6.88 22.99
N GLU A 35 2.09 -7.84 22.70
CA GLU A 35 2.37 -8.29 21.33
C GLU A 35 1.14 -8.87 20.62
N GLU A 36 0.35 -9.66 21.33
CA GLU A 36 -0.92 -10.23 20.84
C GLU A 36 -2.03 -9.17 20.69
N THR A 37 -2.09 -8.18 21.57
CA THR A 37 -3.06 -7.08 21.53
C THR A 37 -2.67 -6.00 20.51
N LEU A 38 -1.38 -5.75 20.30
CA LEU A 38 -0.86 -4.85 19.28
C LEU A 38 -0.90 -5.47 17.87
N GLN A 39 -1.00 -6.79 17.75
CA GLN A 39 -1.25 -7.51 16.50
C GLN A 39 -2.74 -7.85 16.34
N MET A 40 -3.62 -6.84 16.25
CA MET A 40 -4.90 -7.09 15.59
C MET A 40 -4.57 -7.55 14.17
N LYS A 41 -4.75 -8.84 13.89
CA LYS A 41 -4.48 -9.43 12.58
C LYS A 41 -5.55 -8.94 11.60
N HIS A 42 -5.25 -7.84 10.92
CA HIS A 42 -6.06 -7.43 9.79
C HIS A 42 -5.92 -8.46 8.65
N ILE A 43 -7.00 -8.71 7.92
CA ILE A 43 -6.99 -9.59 6.74
C ILE A 43 -5.92 -9.12 5.73
N ILE A 44 -5.80 -7.81 5.54
CA ILE A 44 -4.78 -7.17 4.72
C ILE A 44 -3.82 -6.42 5.64
N GLN A 45 -2.57 -6.89 5.73
CA GLN A 45 -1.54 -6.25 6.55
C GLN A 45 -0.15 -6.48 5.95
N GLY A 46 0.82 -5.67 6.37
CA GLY A 46 2.21 -5.80 5.97
C GLY A 46 2.63 -4.83 4.87
N ILE A 47 3.66 -5.20 4.15
CA ILE A 47 4.29 -4.43 3.09
C ILE A 47 3.78 -4.94 1.76
N HIS A 48 3.04 -4.10 1.04
CA HIS A 48 2.61 -4.41 -0.32
C HIS A 48 3.30 -3.43 -1.29
N SER A 49 4.02 -3.95 -2.26
CA SER A 49 4.64 -3.09 -3.25
C SER A 49 3.62 -2.66 -4.30
N ALA A 50 3.46 -1.33 -4.47
CA ALA A 50 2.74 -0.79 -5.63
C ALA A 50 3.69 -0.86 -6.83
N VAL A 51 3.62 -1.97 -7.56
CA VAL A 51 4.60 -2.36 -8.57
C VAL A 51 4.49 -1.48 -9.82
N ALA A 52 5.65 -1.04 -10.33
CA ALA A 52 5.76 -0.43 -11.64
C ALA A 52 5.60 -1.49 -12.74
N THR A 53 4.92 -1.15 -13.82
CA THR A 53 4.72 -2.07 -14.95
C THR A 53 5.74 -1.75 -16.05
N PRO A 54 6.69 -2.65 -16.37
CA PRO A 54 7.58 -2.46 -17.50
C PRO A 54 6.82 -2.65 -18.81
N VAL A 55 7.18 -1.86 -19.82
CA VAL A 55 6.60 -1.92 -21.16
C VAL A 55 7.68 -1.88 -22.23
N THR A 56 7.39 -2.44 -23.37
CA THR A 56 8.22 -2.33 -24.57
C THR A 56 8.05 -0.95 -25.21
N LYS A 57 8.83 -0.65 -26.25
CA LYS A 57 8.75 0.63 -26.98
C LYS A 57 7.37 0.93 -27.60
N ASP A 58 6.63 -0.11 -27.96
CA ASP A 58 5.29 -0.01 -28.54
C ASP A 58 4.17 0.00 -27.50
N GLY A 59 4.53 0.03 -26.20
CA GLY A 59 3.58 0.09 -25.09
C GLY A 59 3.00 -1.26 -24.65
N THR A 60 3.49 -2.37 -25.22
CA THR A 60 3.08 -3.72 -24.77
C THR A 60 3.67 -4.01 -23.39
N PRO A 61 2.93 -4.59 -22.43
CA PRO A 61 3.47 -4.99 -21.14
C PRO A 61 4.62 -6.04 -21.29
N ASP A 62 5.79 -5.77 -20.69
CA ASP A 62 6.86 -6.76 -20.60
C ASP A 62 6.61 -7.71 -19.42
N LEU A 63 5.91 -8.79 -19.71
CA LEU A 63 5.50 -9.77 -18.69
C LEU A 63 6.69 -10.52 -18.09
N ARG A 64 7.83 -10.64 -18.80
CA ARG A 64 9.05 -11.27 -18.29
C ARG A 64 9.66 -10.41 -17.18
N LEU A 65 9.96 -9.15 -17.49
CA LEU A 65 10.52 -8.22 -16.52
C LEU A 65 9.59 -8.01 -15.32
N LEU A 66 8.29 -7.90 -15.55
CA LEU A 66 7.29 -7.79 -14.48
C LEU A 66 7.33 -9.00 -13.55
N SER A 67 7.32 -10.20 -14.11
CA SER A 67 7.35 -11.47 -13.37
C SER A 67 8.60 -11.62 -12.51
N GLU A 68 9.77 -11.30 -13.08
CA GLU A 68 11.04 -11.30 -12.35
C GLU A 68 11.02 -10.32 -11.18
N HIS A 69 10.49 -9.12 -11.39
CA HIS A 69 10.39 -8.10 -10.36
C HIS A 69 9.43 -8.50 -9.25
N CYS A 70 8.25 -9.04 -9.56
CA CYS A 70 7.30 -9.53 -8.55
C CYS A 70 7.93 -10.61 -7.66
N ARG A 71 8.65 -11.58 -8.24
CA ARG A 71 9.37 -12.59 -7.46
C ARG A 71 10.46 -12.00 -6.58
N SER A 72 11.23 -11.02 -7.10
CA SER A 72 12.26 -10.32 -6.32
C SER A 72 11.67 -9.62 -5.11
N LEU A 73 10.59 -8.86 -5.28
CA LEU A 73 9.93 -8.14 -4.20
C LEU A 73 9.41 -9.06 -3.08
N LEU A 74 8.82 -10.20 -3.44
CA LEU A 74 8.39 -11.19 -2.43
C LEU A 74 9.59 -11.79 -1.70
N LYS A 75 10.68 -12.08 -2.41
CA LYS A 75 11.94 -12.59 -1.81
C LYS A 75 12.61 -11.54 -0.92
N GLU A 76 12.57 -10.26 -1.29
CA GLU A 76 13.08 -9.13 -0.52
C GLU A 76 12.24 -8.80 0.71
N GLY A 77 11.10 -9.47 0.91
CA GLY A 77 10.31 -9.41 2.14
C GLY A 77 9.00 -8.63 2.04
N CYS A 78 8.55 -8.26 0.85
CA CYS A 78 7.16 -7.82 0.68
C CYS A 78 6.19 -8.94 1.06
N HIS A 79 5.11 -8.59 1.77
CA HIS A 79 4.02 -9.50 2.10
C HIS A 79 3.05 -9.68 0.92
N GLY A 80 3.09 -8.77 -0.03
CA GLY A 80 2.25 -8.83 -1.21
C GLY A 80 2.61 -7.80 -2.27
N ILE A 81 1.89 -7.90 -3.37
CA ILE A 81 2.07 -7.15 -4.61
C ILE A 81 0.77 -6.44 -4.95
N ALA A 82 0.80 -5.11 -5.02
CA ALA A 82 -0.30 -4.29 -5.50
C ALA A 82 -0.03 -3.88 -6.96
N LEU A 83 -0.47 -4.71 -7.89
CA LEU A 83 -0.39 -4.46 -9.33
C LEU A 83 -1.41 -3.43 -9.80
N LEU A 84 -1.15 -2.78 -10.93
CA LEU A 84 -2.17 -2.02 -11.66
C LEU A 84 -2.79 -0.91 -10.80
N GLY A 85 -1.98 -0.30 -9.93
CA GLY A 85 -2.27 0.99 -9.28
C GLY A 85 -1.74 2.15 -10.10
N SER A 86 -1.72 3.36 -9.51
CA SER A 86 -1.13 4.55 -10.15
C SER A 86 0.33 4.35 -10.53
N THR A 87 1.12 3.70 -9.66
CA THR A 87 2.53 3.38 -9.95
C THR A 87 2.69 2.41 -11.11
N GLY A 88 1.74 1.49 -11.28
CA GLY A 88 1.72 0.50 -12.35
C GLY A 88 1.06 1.00 -13.64
N GLU A 89 0.84 2.31 -13.77
CA GLU A 89 0.28 2.95 -14.97
C GLU A 89 -1.07 2.34 -15.43
N ALA A 90 -1.88 1.84 -14.48
CA ALA A 90 -3.09 1.07 -14.77
C ALA A 90 -4.07 1.76 -15.74
N ASN A 91 -4.17 3.09 -15.66
CA ASN A 91 -5.11 3.85 -16.48
C ASN A 91 -4.68 3.99 -17.96
N SER A 92 -3.47 3.54 -18.29
CA SER A 92 -2.95 3.49 -19.66
C SER A 92 -3.13 2.11 -20.32
N PHE A 93 -3.60 1.10 -19.58
CA PHE A 93 -3.82 -0.25 -20.08
C PHE A 93 -5.32 -0.55 -20.27
N GLY A 94 -5.63 -1.23 -21.38
CA GLY A 94 -6.96 -1.78 -21.63
C GLY A 94 -7.28 -2.97 -20.72
N LEU A 95 -8.54 -3.41 -20.74
CA LEU A 95 -9.01 -4.52 -19.90
C LEU A 95 -8.19 -5.80 -20.13
N LYS A 96 -7.95 -6.16 -21.39
CA LYS A 96 -7.18 -7.36 -21.76
C LYS A 96 -5.77 -7.33 -21.18
N ASP A 97 -5.07 -6.19 -21.33
CA ASP A 97 -3.71 -6.06 -20.81
C ASP A 97 -3.69 -6.20 -19.29
N ARG A 98 -4.67 -5.58 -18.59
CA ARG A 98 -4.77 -5.66 -17.13
C ARG A 98 -5.03 -7.08 -16.65
N ILE A 99 -5.87 -7.85 -17.36
CA ILE A 99 -6.10 -9.28 -17.11
C ILE A 99 -4.80 -10.05 -17.31
N THR A 100 -4.17 -9.91 -18.47
CA THR A 100 -2.91 -10.62 -18.84
C THR A 100 -1.78 -10.30 -17.86
N ILE A 101 -1.63 -9.05 -17.44
CA ILE A 101 -0.63 -8.62 -16.44
C ILE A 101 -0.84 -9.35 -15.11
N LEU A 102 -2.09 -9.41 -14.61
CA LEU A 102 -2.39 -10.07 -13.35
C LEU A 102 -2.14 -11.58 -13.42
N GLU A 103 -2.61 -12.24 -14.48
CA GLU A 103 -2.43 -13.67 -14.69
C GLU A 103 -0.93 -14.05 -14.79
N ALA A 104 -0.14 -13.30 -15.56
CA ALA A 104 1.28 -13.54 -15.70
C ALA A 104 2.01 -13.41 -14.35
N ALA A 105 1.68 -12.41 -13.56
CA ALA A 105 2.28 -12.19 -12.25
C ALA A 105 1.89 -13.28 -11.24
N ILE A 106 0.64 -13.73 -11.21
CA ILE A 106 0.18 -14.85 -10.36
C ILE A 106 0.86 -16.14 -10.79
N ASN A 107 0.85 -16.46 -12.08
CA ASN A 107 1.44 -17.70 -12.60
C ASN A 107 2.93 -17.81 -12.31
N CYS A 108 3.67 -16.70 -12.37
CA CYS A 108 5.10 -16.71 -12.11
C CYS A 108 5.47 -16.90 -10.64
N THR A 109 4.60 -16.46 -9.72
CA THR A 109 4.84 -16.54 -8.27
C THR A 109 4.19 -17.75 -7.63
N ASN A 110 3.17 -18.33 -8.26
CA ASN A 110 2.29 -19.37 -7.72
C ASN A 110 1.72 -19.04 -6.34
N ALA A 111 1.41 -17.75 -6.10
CA ALA A 111 0.94 -17.21 -4.83
C ALA A 111 -0.17 -16.17 -5.07
N PRO A 112 -1.35 -16.56 -5.58
CA PRO A 112 -2.42 -15.61 -5.90
C PRO A 112 -2.85 -14.77 -4.68
N GLU A 113 -2.80 -15.34 -3.48
CA GLU A 113 -3.10 -14.66 -2.22
C GLU A 113 -2.11 -13.56 -1.83
N ALA A 114 -0.98 -13.42 -2.53
CA ALA A 114 -0.07 -12.30 -2.36
C ALA A 114 -0.49 -11.05 -3.13
N PHE A 115 -1.51 -11.14 -3.99
CA PHE A 115 -1.87 -10.04 -4.89
C PHE A 115 -3.04 -9.20 -4.41
N LEU A 116 -2.89 -7.88 -4.57
CA LEU A 116 -3.89 -6.83 -4.36
C LEU A 116 -3.95 -5.92 -5.59
N PRO A 117 -4.51 -6.38 -6.74
CA PRO A 117 -4.54 -5.56 -7.93
C PRO A 117 -5.48 -4.36 -7.77
N GLY A 118 -5.10 -3.24 -8.41
CA GLY A 118 -6.01 -2.14 -8.66
C GLY A 118 -6.92 -2.49 -9.83
N THR A 119 -8.23 -2.45 -9.64
CA THR A 119 -9.21 -2.82 -10.68
C THR A 119 -10.06 -1.65 -11.13
N SER A 120 -9.82 -0.45 -10.61
CA SER A 120 -10.64 0.73 -10.86
C SER A 120 -10.54 1.24 -12.29
N THR A 121 -11.68 1.59 -12.85
CA THR A 121 -11.87 2.37 -14.08
C THR A 121 -12.96 3.41 -13.84
N PRO A 122 -13.14 4.43 -14.71
CA PRO A 122 -14.29 5.32 -14.62
C PRO A 122 -15.62 4.62 -14.86
N ALA A 123 -15.63 3.55 -15.66
CA ALA A 123 -16.82 2.77 -15.98
C ALA A 123 -17.03 1.65 -14.97
N ILE A 124 -18.20 1.60 -14.34
CA ILE A 124 -18.50 0.58 -13.32
C ILE A 124 -18.48 -0.85 -13.91
N ALA A 125 -18.94 -1.04 -15.14
CA ALA A 125 -18.98 -2.34 -15.80
C ALA A 125 -17.56 -2.94 -15.94
N ASP A 126 -16.60 -2.13 -16.40
CA ASP A 126 -15.20 -2.53 -16.54
C ASP A 126 -14.57 -2.83 -15.19
N THR A 127 -14.90 -2.03 -14.15
CA THR A 127 -14.42 -2.27 -12.79
C THR A 127 -14.97 -3.60 -12.23
N ILE A 128 -16.25 -3.91 -12.50
CA ILE A 128 -16.86 -5.20 -12.12
C ILE A 128 -16.15 -6.35 -12.84
N GLU A 129 -15.90 -6.26 -14.14
CA GLU A 129 -15.21 -7.29 -14.92
C GLU A 129 -13.83 -7.59 -14.37
N LEU A 130 -12.98 -6.55 -14.21
CA LEU A 130 -11.64 -6.70 -13.66
C LEU A 130 -11.63 -7.23 -12.22
N THR A 131 -12.62 -6.82 -11.42
CA THR A 131 -12.68 -7.25 -10.01
C THR A 131 -13.14 -8.70 -9.90
N ARG A 132 -14.14 -9.11 -10.70
CA ARG A 132 -14.54 -10.53 -10.80
C ARG A 132 -13.38 -11.41 -11.24
N HIS A 133 -12.63 -10.97 -12.24
CA HIS A 133 -11.45 -11.69 -12.69
C HIS A 133 -10.42 -11.83 -11.55
N ALA A 134 -10.10 -10.75 -10.84
CA ALA A 134 -9.17 -10.79 -9.73
C ALA A 134 -9.62 -11.77 -8.62
N VAL A 135 -10.89 -11.79 -8.26
CA VAL A 135 -11.47 -12.76 -7.30
C VAL A 135 -11.39 -14.19 -7.85
N SER A 136 -11.70 -14.39 -9.13
CA SER A 136 -11.70 -15.73 -9.74
C SER A 136 -10.33 -16.38 -9.79
N VAL A 137 -9.25 -15.60 -9.97
CA VAL A 137 -7.87 -16.09 -9.98
C VAL A 137 -7.25 -16.16 -8.56
N GLY A 138 -8.03 -15.90 -7.51
CA GLY A 138 -7.63 -16.09 -6.12
C GLY A 138 -6.83 -14.94 -5.51
N ALA A 139 -6.88 -13.74 -6.06
CA ALA A 139 -6.27 -12.56 -5.46
C ALA A 139 -6.84 -12.32 -4.05
N LYS A 140 -6.01 -11.90 -3.10
CA LYS A 140 -6.38 -11.68 -1.69
C LYS A 140 -7.46 -10.63 -1.51
N GLY A 141 -7.52 -9.67 -2.41
CA GLY A 141 -8.47 -8.58 -2.46
C GLY A 141 -8.10 -7.62 -3.59
N VAL A 142 -8.76 -6.48 -3.65
CA VAL A 142 -8.53 -5.45 -4.66
C VAL A 142 -8.34 -4.08 -4.04
N VAL A 143 -7.57 -3.21 -4.70
CA VAL A 143 -7.42 -1.80 -4.32
C VAL A 143 -8.29 -0.96 -5.24
N LEU A 144 -9.30 -0.27 -4.68
CA LEU A 144 -10.32 0.43 -5.44
C LEU A 144 -10.33 1.94 -5.20
N LEU A 145 -10.06 2.71 -6.28
CA LEU A 145 -10.33 4.15 -6.34
C LEU A 145 -11.83 4.41 -6.41
N PRO A 146 -12.32 5.55 -5.90
CA PRO A 146 -13.63 6.06 -6.31
C PRO A 146 -13.62 6.40 -7.81
N PRO A 147 -14.79 6.50 -8.47
CA PRO A 147 -14.88 6.86 -9.90
C PRO A 147 -14.35 8.29 -10.10
N TYR A 148 -13.17 8.39 -10.69
CA TYR A 148 -12.32 9.59 -10.64
C TYR A 148 -12.49 10.56 -11.81
N TYR A 149 -13.36 10.29 -12.78
CA TYR A 149 -13.54 11.20 -13.91
C TYR A 149 -14.37 12.44 -13.54
N TYR A 150 -15.58 12.23 -12.96
CA TYR A 150 -16.44 13.30 -12.51
C TYR A 150 -16.02 13.81 -11.15
N LYS A 151 -15.79 15.14 -11.03
CA LYS A 151 -15.36 15.79 -9.80
C LYS A 151 -16.56 16.38 -9.04
N GLY A 152 -16.35 16.61 -7.73
CA GLY A 152 -17.38 17.24 -6.88
C GLY A 152 -18.62 16.37 -6.67
N VAL A 153 -18.50 15.06 -6.88
CA VAL A 153 -19.60 14.10 -6.60
C VAL A 153 -19.85 13.98 -5.09
N SER A 154 -21.09 13.74 -4.71
CA SER A 154 -21.46 13.57 -3.30
C SER A 154 -21.07 12.20 -2.75
N ASP A 155 -20.96 12.09 -1.42
CA ASP A 155 -20.76 10.81 -0.73
C ASP A 155 -21.86 9.79 -1.06
N GLU A 156 -23.08 10.25 -1.29
CA GLU A 156 -24.19 9.39 -1.74
C GLU A 156 -23.89 8.77 -3.11
N GLY A 157 -23.36 9.57 -4.05
CA GLY A 157 -22.99 9.08 -5.37
C GLY A 157 -21.87 8.04 -5.31
N ILE A 158 -20.87 8.29 -4.46
CA ILE A 158 -19.74 7.36 -4.25
C ILE A 158 -20.22 6.08 -3.54
N PHE A 159 -21.11 6.20 -2.55
CA PHE A 159 -21.71 5.06 -1.87
C PHE A 159 -22.47 4.16 -2.87
N ARG A 160 -23.33 4.74 -3.73
CA ARG A 160 -24.04 3.99 -4.77
C ARG A 160 -23.10 3.30 -5.75
N TYR A 161 -21.98 3.94 -6.10
CA TYR A 161 -20.97 3.34 -6.96
C TYR A 161 -20.37 2.07 -6.33
N TYR A 162 -19.90 2.16 -5.07
CA TYR A 162 -19.31 1.00 -4.39
C TYR A 162 -20.36 -0.09 -4.12
N SER A 163 -21.59 0.29 -3.75
CA SER A 163 -22.68 -0.68 -3.55
C SER A 163 -23.02 -1.43 -4.83
N GLY A 164 -23.26 -0.69 -5.93
CA GLY A 164 -23.56 -1.30 -7.22
C GLY A 164 -22.43 -2.18 -7.76
N LEU A 165 -21.15 -1.82 -7.46
CA LEU A 165 -20.00 -2.63 -7.79
C LEU A 165 -19.99 -3.94 -6.98
N ILE A 166 -20.12 -3.86 -5.66
CA ILE A 166 -20.09 -5.03 -4.76
C ILE A 166 -21.25 -5.98 -5.09
N GLU A 167 -22.45 -5.45 -5.23
CA GLU A 167 -23.65 -6.23 -5.60
C GLU A 167 -23.52 -6.82 -7.00
N GLY A 168 -22.99 -6.02 -7.95
CA GLY A 168 -22.72 -6.49 -9.31
C GLY A 168 -21.70 -7.62 -9.37
N ILE A 169 -20.70 -7.66 -8.49
CA ILE A 169 -19.73 -8.77 -8.41
C ILE A 169 -20.38 -10.02 -7.81
N GLY A 170 -21.11 -9.89 -6.69
CA GLY A 170 -21.90 -10.96 -6.11
C GLY A 170 -21.06 -12.16 -5.62
N ASP A 171 -19.85 -11.91 -5.08
CA ASP A 171 -18.93 -12.95 -4.59
C ASP A 171 -18.47 -12.65 -3.16
N ASP A 172 -18.81 -13.50 -2.20
CA ASP A 172 -18.49 -13.32 -0.78
C ASP A 172 -16.99 -13.38 -0.45
N ARG A 173 -16.17 -13.86 -1.39
CA ARG A 173 -14.69 -13.84 -1.26
C ARG A 173 -14.10 -12.47 -1.54
N LEU A 174 -14.84 -11.53 -2.11
CA LEU A 174 -14.37 -10.17 -2.39
C LEU A 174 -13.86 -9.49 -1.13
N ARG A 175 -12.66 -8.88 -1.22
CA ARG A 175 -12.09 -8.02 -0.19
C ARG A 175 -11.62 -6.72 -0.84
N VAL A 176 -12.11 -5.60 -0.33
CA VAL A 176 -11.87 -4.26 -0.89
C VAL A 176 -11.01 -3.45 0.07
N VAL A 177 -9.90 -2.95 -0.45
CA VAL A 177 -9.11 -1.86 0.13
C VAL A 177 -9.49 -0.58 -0.60
N LEU A 178 -10.18 0.33 0.08
CA LEU A 178 -10.51 1.64 -0.46
C LEU A 178 -9.23 2.42 -0.75
N TYR A 179 -9.18 3.18 -1.85
CA TYR A 179 -7.98 3.93 -2.21
C TYR A 179 -8.23 5.43 -2.14
N HIS A 180 -7.74 6.06 -1.07
CA HIS A 180 -7.81 7.49 -0.85
C HIS A 180 -6.54 8.19 -1.35
N ILE A 181 -6.62 8.88 -2.48
CA ILE A 181 -5.54 9.66 -3.11
C ILE A 181 -6.10 10.98 -3.67
N PRO A 182 -6.59 11.88 -2.81
CA PRO A 182 -7.36 13.05 -3.23
C PRO A 182 -6.56 14.04 -4.10
N GLN A 183 -5.25 14.09 -3.98
CA GLN A 183 -4.41 14.96 -4.81
C GLN A 183 -4.35 14.54 -6.29
N ILE A 184 -4.69 13.29 -6.62
CA ILE A 184 -4.74 12.77 -8.00
C ILE A 184 -6.20 12.56 -8.42
N SER A 185 -6.98 11.80 -7.64
CA SER A 185 -8.37 11.50 -7.98
C SER A 185 -9.29 12.73 -7.91
N GLN A 186 -8.95 13.69 -7.06
CA GLN A 186 -9.79 14.84 -6.66
C GLN A 186 -11.15 14.40 -6.08
N ILE A 187 -11.26 13.15 -5.65
CA ILE A 187 -12.41 12.59 -4.97
C ILE A 187 -11.94 12.10 -3.59
N PRO A 188 -12.22 12.84 -2.52
CA PRO A 188 -11.93 12.38 -1.17
C PRO A 188 -12.91 11.27 -0.78
N ILE A 189 -12.44 10.34 0.07
CA ILE A 189 -13.30 9.38 0.76
C ILE A 189 -13.45 9.91 2.19
N SER A 190 -14.66 10.35 2.54
CA SER A 190 -14.95 10.91 3.86
C SER A 190 -15.05 9.80 4.91
N PHE A 191 -14.88 10.17 6.19
CA PHE A 191 -15.07 9.24 7.31
C PHE A 191 -16.51 8.71 7.38
N ASP A 192 -17.49 9.54 7.08
CA ASP A 192 -18.91 9.15 7.10
C ASP A 192 -19.25 8.18 5.96
N LEU A 193 -18.63 8.35 4.81
CA LEU A 193 -18.73 7.38 3.71
C LEU A 193 -18.10 6.02 4.10
N ILE A 194 -16.94 6.04 4.77
CA ILE A 194 -16.29 4.81 5.27
C ILE A 194 -17.20 4.10 6.27
N ASP A 195 -17.80 4.84 7.24
CA ASP A 195 -18.75 4.28 8.22
C ASP A 195 -19.93 3.59 7.52
N ARG A 196 -20.50 4.24 6.52
CA ARG A 196 -21.64 3.71 5.76
C ARG A 196 -21.27 2.44 5.01
N LEU A 197 -20.13 2.44 4.32
CA LEU A 197 -19.64 1.30 3.54
C LEU A 197 -19.32 0.10 4.45
N MET A 198 -18.62 0.33 5.56
CA MET A 198 -18.31 -0.72 6.55
C MET A 198 -19.57 -1.29 7.20
N LYS A 199 -20.59 -0.46 7.44
CA LYS A 199 -21.88 -0.92 7.98
C LYS A 199 -22.65 -1.77 6.99
N ALA A 200 -22.65 -1.40 5.70
CA ALA A 200 -23.38 -2.12 4.65
C ALA A 200 -22.65 -3.41 4.22
N TYR A 201 -21.31 -3.39 4.20
CA TYR A 201 -20.47 -4.47 3.67
C TYR A 201 -19.30 -4.80 4.63
N PRO A 202 -19.57 -5.26 5.87
CA PRO A 202 -18.57 -5.39 6.94
C PRO A 202 -17.45 -6.38 6.62
N ASP A 203 -17.73 -7.44 5.85
CA ASP A 203 -16.76 -8.48 5.49
C ASP A 203 -16.04 -8.19 4.17
N ILE A 204 -16.52 -7.20 3.42
CA ILE A 204 -15.98 -6.84 2.10
C ILE A 204 -15.08 -5.62 2.20
N ILE A 205 -15.48 -4.58 2.91
CA ILE A 205 -14.66 -3.36 3.12
C ILE A 205 -13.68 -3.62 4.25
N VAL A 206 -12.51 -4.13 3.92
CA VAL A 206 -11.53 -4.62 4.90
C VAL A 206 -10.35 -3.68 5.14
N GLY A 207 -10.16 -2.68 4.29
CA GLY A 207 -9.02 -1.78 4.43
C GLY A 207 -9.19 -0.46 3.70
N ILE A 208 -8.24 0.44 3.98
CA ILE A 208 -8.04 1.69 3.25
C ILE A 208 -6.56 1.94 3.03
N LYS A 209 -6.18 2.24 1.78
CA LYS A 209 -4.89 2.81 1.43
C LYS A 209 -5.02 4.32 1.43
N ASP A 210 -4.37 4.98 2.39
CA ASP A 210 -4.32 6.45 2.44
C ASP A 210 -3.00 6.96 1.84
N SER A 211 -3.11 7.62 0.70
CA SER A 211 -2.01 8.29 0.01
C SER A 211 -2.05 9.81 0.14
N SER A 212 -2.84 10.37 1.05
CA SER A 212 -2.89 11.82 1.30
C SER A 212 -1.54 12.40 1.77
N GLY A 213 -0.68 11.55 2.35
CA GLY A 213 0.60 11.95 2.95
C GLY A 213 0.46 12.67 4.30
N LYS A 214 -0.73 12.69 4.89
CA LYS A 214 -1.04 13.39 6.14
C LYS A 214 -1.09 12.40 7.31
N LEU A 215 -0.11 12.50 8.22
CA LEU A 215 -0.05 11.63 9.41
C LEU A 215 -1.32 11.76 10.27
N GLU A 216 -1.89 12.96 10.36
CA GLU A 216 -3.12 13.21 11.12
C GLU A 216 -4.32 12.46 10.53
N ASN A 217 -4.41 12.34 9.19
CA ASN A 217 -5.48 11.55 8.56
C ASN A 217 -5.35 10.07 8.89
N LEU A 218 -4.12 9.53 8.85
CA LEU A 218 -3.84 8.15 9.26
C LEU A 218 -4.22 7.89 10.72
N ARG A 219 -3.87 8.82 11.64
CA ARG A 219 -4.23 8.74 13.06
C ARG A 219 -5.74 8.69 13.25
N ASN A 220 -6.47 9.59 12.57
CA ASN A 220 -7.93 9.66 12.67
C ASN A 220 -8.60 8.40 12.09
N LEU A 221 -8.07 7.83 11.00
CA LEU A 221 -8.53 6.55 10.45
C LEU A 221 -8.36 5.40 11.46
N CYS A 222 -7.17 5.22 12.01
CA CYS A 222 -6.93 4.18 13.02
C CYS A 222 -7.82 4.33 14.25
N LYS A 223 -8.00 5.58 14.74
CA LYS A 223 -8.84 5.87 15.92
C LYS A 223 -10.32 5.62 15.68
N ARG A 224 -10.87 6.03 14.51
CA ARG A 224 -12.30 5.90 14.20
C ARG A 224 -12.66 4.49 13.74
N HIS A 225 -11.75 3.81 13.03
CA HIS A 225 -11.98 2.51 12.38
C HIS A 225 -10.95 1.46 12.80
N PRO A 226 -10.87 1.05 14.08
CA PRO A 226 -9.83 0.14 14.57
C PRO A 226 -9.87 -1.25 13.94
N LYS A 227 -10.99 -1.65 13.34
CA LYS A 227 -11.14 -2.91 12.62
C LYS A 227 -10.73 -2.84 11.15
N LEU A 228 -10.58 -1.62 10.59
CA LEU A 228 -10.20 -1.40 9.20
C LEU A 228 -8.69 -1.47 9.06
N ALA A 229 -8.17 -2.22 8.11
CA ALA A 229 -6.75 -2.23 7.80
C ALA A 229 -6.34 -0.87 7.19
N VAL A 230 -5.76 0.01 8.00
CA VAL A 230 -5.23 1.30 7.53
C VAL A 230 -3.81 1.09 7.00
N LEU A 231 -3.61 1.33 5.71
CA LEU A 231 -2.33 1.19 5.01
C LEU A 231 -1.88 2.56 4.48
N THR A 232 -0.62 2.93 4.72
CA THR A 232 -0.11 4.19 4.16
C THR A 232 0.37 4.02 2.72
N GLY A 233 0.16 5.05 1.89
CA GLY A 233 0.76 5.19 0.56
C GLY A 233 2.14 5.86 0.56
N SER A 234 2.71 6.13 1.75
CA SER A 234 4.00 6.82 1.91
C SER A 234 4.94 6.01 2.79
N ASP A 235 6.04 5.54 2.22
CA ASP A 235 7.01 4.67 2.89
C ASP A 235 7.50 5.22 4.23
N PRO A 236 7.90 6.51 4.37
CA PRO A 236 8.34 7.08 5.65
C PRO A 236 7.26 7.09 6.74
N LEU A 237 5.98 6.98 6.37
CA LEU A 237 4.88 6.99 7.33
C LEU A 237 4.52 5.58 7.83
N MET A 238 5.17 4.51 7.34
CA MET A 238 4.85 3.15 7.77
C MET A 238 5.16 2.94 9.26
N LEU A 239 6.35 3.32 9.72
CA LEU A 239 6.71 3.15 11.13
C LEU A 239 5.77 3.92 12.08
N PRO A 240 5.53 5.25 11.92
CA PRO A 240 4.59 5.94 12.78
C PRO A 240 3.15 5.42 12.66
N LEU A 241 2.73 4.91 11.50
CA LEU A 241 1.40 4.31 11.35
C LEU A 241 1.28 2.99 12.13
N LEU A 242 2.29 2.11 12.08
CA LEU A 242 2.30 0.86 12.87
C LEU A 242 2.20 1.15 14.37
N GLN A 243 2.88 2.19 14.86
CA GLN A 243 2.81 2.64 16.26
C GLN A 243 1.43 3.17 16.67
N MET A 244 0.58 3.53 15.72
CA MET A 244 -0.81 3.96 15.93
C MET A 244 -1.85 2.85 15.68
N GLY A 245 -1.41 1.59 15.50
CA GLY A 245 -2.29 0.46 15.24
C GLY A 245 -2.70 0.27 13.78
N GLY A 246 -1.96 0.88 12.85
CA GLY A 246 -2.20 0.66 11.41
C GLY A 246 -1.65 -0.68 10.92
N ALA A 247 -2.03 -1.06 9.70
CA ALA A 247 -1.82 -2.39 9.16
C ALA A 247 -0.57 -2.52 8.25
N GLY A 248 0.12 -1.44 7.90
CA GLY A 248 1.29 -1.49 7.02
C GLY A 248 1.27 -0.47 5.90
N CYS A 249 1.74 -0.85 4.71
CA CYS A 249 1.84 0.09 3.60
C CYS A 249 1.54 -0.55 2.23
N ILE A 250 1.10 0.30 1.28
CA ILE A 250 1.04 0.00 -0.16
C ILE A 250 1.74 1.16 -0.87
N THR A 251 3.02 1.02 -1.22
CA THR A 251 3.86 2.16 -1.60
C THR A 251 4.63 1.94 -2.90
N ALA A 252 5.00 3.05 -3.56
CA ALA A 252 5.75 3.02 -4.80
C ALA A 252 7.26 2.82 -4.58
N THR A 253 7.83 3.45 -3.55
CA THR A 253 9.28 3.34 -3.29
C THR A 253 9.68 1.94 -2.80
N SER A 254 8.72 1.14 -2.31
CA SER A 254 8.94 -0.28 -1.98
C SER A 254 9.48 -1.13 -3.14
N ASN A 255 9.31 -0.69 -4.41
CA ASN A 255 10.00 -1.27 -5.55
C ASN A 255 11.55 -1.26 -5.41
N LEU A 256 12.09 -0.45 -4.50
CA LEU A 256 13.51 -0.18 -4.33
C LEU A 256 14.03 -0.45 -2.92
N CYS A 257 13.15 -0.40 -1.90
CA CYS A 257 13.52 -0.49 -0.47
C CYS A 257 12.66 -1.50 0.32
N ALA A 258 12.31 -2.62 -0.31
CA ALA A 258 11.49 -3.66 0.33
C ALA A 258 12.16 -4.23 1.59
N GLU A 259 13.47 -4.45 1.55
CA GLU A 259 14.25 -4.98 2.68
C GLU A 259 14.26 -4.03 3.89
N GLU A 260 14.43 -2.71 3.66
CA GLU A 260 14.36 -1.73 4.73
C GLU A 260 12.97 -1.66 5.37
N LEU A 261 11.92 -1.72 4.55
CA LEU A 261 10.54 -1.80 5.04
C LEU A 261 10.32 -3.08 5.84
N ARG A 262 10.90 -4.20 5.40
CA ARG A 262 10.84 -5.48 6.11
C ARG A 262 11.53 -5.39 7.47
N VAL A 263 12.67 -4.74 7.56
CA VAL A 263 13.34 -4.50 8.86
C VAL A 263 12.45 -3.67 9.79
N ILE A 264 11.77 -2.63 9.29
CA ILE A 264 10.79 -1.86 10.08
C ILE A 264 9.68 -2.79 10.58
N TRP A 265 9.05 -3.55 9.68
CA TRP A 265 7.93 -4.45 10.01
C TRP A 265 8.29 -5.48 11.08
N ASP A 266 9.44 -6.11 10.96
CA ASP A 266 9.87 -7.17 11.88
C ASP A 266 10.29 -6.64 13.25
N ASN A 267 10.58 -5.34 13.40
CA ASN A 267 11.21 -4.79 14.60
C ASN A 267 10.44 -3.65 15.30
N TRP A 268 9.35 -3.09 14.71
CA TRP A 268 8.71 -1.88 15.22
C TRP A 268 8.16 -1.99 16.66
N GLY A 269 7.75 -3.17 17.11
CA GLY A 269 7.23 -3.41 18.47
C GLY A 269 8.24 -4.09 19.41
N ARG A 270 9.50 -4.29 19.00
CA ARG A 270 10.49 -5.05 19.77
C ARG A 270 11.41 -4.11 20.55
N VAL A 271 11.80 -4.55 21.75
CA VAL A 271 12.80 -3.86 22.57
C VAL A 271 14.20 -3.93 21.94
N ASN A 272 15.04 -2.93 22.20
CA ASN A 272 16.44 -2.85 21.74
C ASN A 272 16.61 -2.78 20.20
N THR A 273 15.57 -2.37 19.46
CA THR A 273 15.62 -2.27 18.00
C THR A 273 15.72 -0.83 17.48
N ALA A 274 15.72 0.18 18.35
CA ALA A 274 15.69 1.60 17.98
C ALA A 274 16.77 1.99 16.96
N GLY A 275 18.00 1.48 17.09
CA GLY A 275 19.10 1.74 16.16
C GLY A 275 18.81 1.16 14.75
N LYS A 276 18.28 -0.06 14.67
CA LYS A 276 17.89 -0.70 13.39
C LYS A 276 16.74 0.06 12.74
N LEU A 277 15.72 0.39 13.52
CA LEU A 277 14.56 1.15 13.02
C LEU A 277 14.99 2.50 12.46
N LYS A 278 15.85 3.24 13.19
CA LYS A 278 16.37 4.52 12.74
C LYS A 278 17.16 4.39 11.44
N ALA A 279 18.08 3.44 11.36
CA ALA A 279 18.91 3.23 10.16
C ALA A 279 18.05 2.90 8.93
N SER A 280 17.08 1.97 9.07
CA SER A 280 16.17 1.63 7.99
C SER A 280 15.25 2.79 7.61
N GLN A 281 14.73 3.54 8.59
CA GLN A 281 13.92 4.73 8.35
C GLN A 281 14.69 5.80 7.58
N ASP A 282 15.94 6.07 7.97
CA ASP A 282 16.81 7.04 7.28
C ASP A 282 17.07 6.61 5.82
N LYS A 283 17.25 5.31 5.56
CA LYS A 283 17.43 4.74 4.21
C LYS A 283 16.15 4.87 3.38
N ILE A 284 15.00 4.51 3.94
CA ILE A 284 13.68 4.67 3.29
C ILE A 284 13.44 6.12 2.89
N VAL A 285 13.74 7.09 3.78
CA VAL A 285 13.59 8.52 3.47
C VAL A 285 14.49 8.93 2.29
N LYS A 286 15.73 8.44 2.23
CA LYS A 286 16.65 8.72 1.11
C LYS A 286 16.12 8.14 -0.21
N TRP A 287 15.68 6.87 -0.22
CA TRP A 287 15.07 6.25 -1.39
C TRP A 287 13.82 7.02 -1.85
N ARG A 288 12.97 7.41 -0.89
CA ARG A 288 11.77 8.22 -1.19
C ARG A 288 12.12 9.57 -1.79
N THR A 289 13.12 10.25 -1.25
CA THR A 289 13.57 11.54 -1.75
C THR A 289 14.11 11.42 -3.17
N LEU A 290 14.95 10.42 -3.43
CA LEU A 290 15.49 10.19 -4.76
C LEU A 290 14.39 9.81 -5.77
N SER A 291 13.45 8.93 -5.40
CA SER A 291 12.35 8.52 -6.28
C SER A 291 11.41 9.69 -6.68
N LYS A 292 11.43 10.79 -5.93
CA LYS A 292 10.62 11.99 -6.18
C LYS A 292 11.42 13.17 -6.74
N LYS A 293 12.67 12.94 -7.13
CA LYS A 293 13.53 14.02 -7.64
C LYS A 293 13.00 14.63 -8.92
N TYR A 294 12.38 13.83 -9.77
CA TYR A 294 11.67 14.21 -11.00
C TYR A 294 10.26 13.61 -10.96
N ASP A 295 9.65 13.33 -12.11
CA ASP A 295 8.43 12.53 -12.13
C ASP A 295 8.68 11.18 -11.44
N GLN A 296 7.84 10.85 -10.45
CA GLN A 296 8.10 9.72 -9.57
C GLN A 296 8.06 8.38 -10.31
N LEU A 297 7.14 8.20 -11.25
CA LEU A 297 6.99 6.94 -11.97
C LEU A 297 8.19 6.70 -12.89
N ALA A 298 8.53 7.70 -13.71
CA ALA A 298 9.68 7.65 -14.59
C ALA A 298 11.00 7.50 -13.82
N THR A 299 11.11 8.14 -12.63
CA THR A 299 12.29 8.01 -11.77
C THR A 299 12.43 6.60 -11.22
N ILE A 300 11.34 5.99 -10.70
CA ILE A 300 11.36 4.60 -10.20
C ILE A 300 11.75 3.64 -11.32
N LYS A 301 11.16 3.75 -12.51
CA LYS A 301 11.50 2.90 -13.66
C LYS A 301 12.95 3.09 -14.09
N THR A 302 13.47 4.32 -14.10
CA THR A 302 14.91 4.61 -14.33
C THR A 302 15.80 3.91 -13.29
N MET A 303 15.41 3.89 -12.03
CA MET A 303 16.16 3.21 -10.96
C MET A 303 16.09 1.68 -11.12
N LEU A 304 14.95 1.13 -11.51
CA LEU A 304 14.79 -0.30 -11.81
C LEU A 304 15.62 -0.72 -13.02
N ALA A 305 15.68 0.10 -14.09
CA ALA A 305 16.57 -0.13 -15.23
C ALA A 305 18.03 -0.32 -14.80
N LYS A 306 18.48 0.52 -13.85
CA LYS A 306 19.83 0.42 -13.30
C LYS A 306 20.02 -0.82 -12.43
N ARG A 307 19.03 -1.13 -11.57
CA ARG A 307 19.07 -2.31 -10.67
C ARG A 307 19.16 -3.62 -11.46
N TYR A 308 18.32 -3.76 -12.47
CA TYR A 308 18.24 -5.00 -13.27
C TYR A 308 19.19 -5.01 -14.46
N ARG A 309 19.80 -3.87 -14.82
CA ARG A 309 20.60 -3.68 -16.06
C ARG A 309 19.79 -4.00 -17.32
N GLU A 310 18.53 -3.56 -17.32
CA GLU A 310 17.52 -3.82 -18.36
C GLU A 310 16.87 -2.52 -18.79
N ASP A 311 17.16 -2.06 -20.00
CA ASP A 311 16.65 -0.80 -20.54
C ASP A 311 15.13 -0.83 -20.80
N GLY A 312 14.52 -2.03 -20.86
CA GLY A 312 13.07 -2.20 -20.94
C GLY A 312 12.30 -1.51 -19.82
N TRP A 313 12.93 -1.25 -18.66
CA TRP A 313 12.34 -0.48 -17.59
C TRP A 313 12.25 1.03 -17.87
N LEU A 314 12.96 1.56 -18.87
CA LEU A 314 12.94 3.00 -19.15
C LEU A 314 11.66 3.47 -19.84
N HIS A 315 10.93 2.59 -20.51
CA HIS A 315 9.76 2.95 -21.31
C HIS A 315 8.53 3.26 -20.44
N MET A 316 7.76 4.27 -20.85
CA MET A 316 6.55 4.75 -20.19
C MET A 316 5.34 4.63 -21.11
N MET A 317 4.16 4.45 -20.53
CA MET A 317 2.90 4.56 -21.26
C MET A 317 2.50 6.03 -21.41
N SER A 318 2.13 6.44 -22.62
CA SER A 318 1.53 7.77 -22.83
C SER A 318 0.29 7.97 -21.95
N PRO A 319 0.07 9.17 -21.41
CA PRO A 319 0.75 10.46 -21.67
C PRO A 319 2.02 10.69 -20.82
N LEU A 320 2.47 9.70 -20.03
CA LEU A 320 3.70 9.78 -19.26
C LEU A 320 4.91 9.70 -20.21
N VAL A 321 6.02 10.27 -19.77
CA VAL A 321 7.26 10.32 -20.55
C VAL A 321 8.45 9.90 -19.72
N GLU A 322 9.45 9.34 -20.36
CA GLU A 322 10.71 8.93 -19.76
C GLU A 322 11.51 10.14 -19.26
N LEU A 323 12.40 9.91 -18.29
CA LEU A 323 13.37 10.94 -17.91
C LEU A 323 14.34 11.21 -19.06
N GLN A 324 14.74 12.49 -19.22
CA GLN A 324 15.78 12.88 -20.17
C GLN A 324 17.12 12.20 -19.83
N PRO A 325 18.01 11.90 -20.80
CA PRO A 325 19.25 11.18 -20.56
C PRO A 325 20.12 11.76 -19.43
N LEU A 326 20.20 13.08 -19.34
CA LEU A 326 20.94 13.76 -18.26
C LEU A 326 20.29 13.49 -16.88
N GLN A 327 18.96 13.50 -16.80
CA GLN A 327 18.24 13.20 -15.56
C GLN A 327 18.46 11.74 -15.14
N GLN A 328 18.44 10.79 -16.08
CA GLN A 328 18.75 9.37 -15.82
C GLN A 328 20.15 9.22 -15.23
N GLN A 329 21.16 9.87 -15.82
CA GLN A 329 22.55 9.82 -15.32
C GLN A 329 22.66 10.39 -13.90
N ILE A 330 21.96 11.49 -13.60
CA ILE A 330 21.93 12.08 -12.25
C ILE A 330 21.30 11.08 -11.27
N VAL A 331 20.15 10.51 -11.59
CA VAL A 331 19.47 9.49 -10.75
C VAL A 331 20.40 8.31 -10.49
N TRP A 332 21.05 7.77 -11.52
CA TRP A 332 21.95 6.62 -11.37
C TRP A 332 23.20 6.94 -10.55
N SER A 333 23.72 8.16 -10.64
CA SER A 333 24.87 8.59 -9.84
C SER A 333 24.51 8.74 -8.35
N GLU A 334 23.32 9.24 -8.05
CA GLU A 334 22.83 9.36 -6.67
C GLU A 334 22.45 7.99 -6.09
N MET A 335 21.88 7.11 -6.89
CA MET A 335 21.58 5.74 -6.48
C MET A 335 22.82 5.00 -5.98
N LYS A 336 23.97 5.12 -6.67
CA LYS A 336 25.25 4.54 -6.23
C LYS A 336 25.74 5.04 -4.86
N ARG A 337 25.30 6.22 -4.42
CA ARG A 337 25.65 6.76 -3.10
C ARG A 337 24.73 6.24 -1.99
N LEU A 338 23.55 5.77 -2.35
CA LEU A 338 22.58 5.19 -1.42
C LEU A 338 22.87 3.70 -1.16
N ASP A 339 23.31 3.02 -2.20
CA ASP A 339 23.62 1.58 -2.21
C ASP A 339 24.94 1.39 -2.98
N PRO A 340 26.10 1.58 -2.29
CA PRO A 340 27.43 1.60 -2.90
C PRO A 340 27.92 0.21 -3.37
#